data_a016d6020f55c787980d08ec12571433
#
_entry.id   a016d6020f55c787980d08ec12571433
#
_cell.length_a   1.000
_cell.length_b   1.000
_cell.length_c   1.000
_cell.angle_alpha   90.00
_cell.angle_beta   90.00
_cell.angle_gamma   90.00
#
_symmetry.space_group_name_H-M   'P 1'
#
loop_
_entity.id
_entity.type
_entity.pdbx_description
1 polymer ?
#
loop_
_entity_poly.entity_id
_entity_poly.type
_entity_poly.pdbx_seq_one_letter_code
_entity_poly.pdbx_strand_id
1 'polypeptide(L)'
;HCIIPADAFYEPDWRSGKAISTRISRADGEPMGIAGLWSWWKSPKGDVLHSYTMLTINADEHPLMKQFHKPTDEKRMVVILHESSYDDWLAATPTNRMSFIQQYPANKLVAKSKN
;
A
#
# COMPACT_ATOMS: atom_id res chain seq x y z
N HIS A 1 -3.08 -13.59 -5.96
CA HIS A 1 -2.73 -12.17 -6.14
C HIS A 1 -3.97 -11.38 -6.49
N CYS A 2 -4.09 -10.18 -5.96
CA CYS A 2 -5.17 -9.27 -6.29
C CYS A 2 -4.66 -7.82 -6.32
N ILE A 3 -5.50 -6.92 -6.82
CA ILE A 3 -5.22 -5.49 -6.83
C ILE A 3 -6.34 -4.80 -6.06
N ILE A 4 -5.96 -3.95 -5.11
CA ILE A 4 -6.92 -3.14 -4.35
C ILE A 4 -6.89 -1.73 -4.94
N PRO A 5 -7.95 -1.32 -5.68
CA PRO A 5 -8.02 0.04 -6.20
C PRO A 5 -8.34 1.02 -5.08
N ALA A 6 -7.66 2.15 -5.07
CA ALA A 6 -7.88 3.18 -4.07
C ALA A 6 -7.57 4.55 -4.64
N ASP A 7 -8.36 5.55 -4.27
CA ASP A 7 -8.05 6.94 -4.62
C ASP A 7 -6.93 7.49 -3.75
N ALA A 8 -6.84 7.00 -2.52
CA ALA A 8 -5.86 7.46 -1.55
C ALA A 8 -5.75 6.46 -0.40
N PHE A 9 -4.72 6.63 0.39
CA PHE A 9 -4.63 6.02 1.72
C PHE A 9 -4.19 7.08 2.72
N TYR A 10 -4.33 6.78 4.01
CA TYR A 10 -4.07 7.75 5.07
C TYR A 10 -3.01 7.20 6.01
N GLU A 11 -2.09 8.06 6.41
CA GLU A 11 -1.03 7.73 7.35
C GLU A 11 -0.89 8.84 8.39
N PRO A 12 -0.50 8.49 9.64
CA PRO A 12 -0.33 9.51 10.66
C PRO A 12 1.01 10.22 10.51
N ASP A 13 0.98 11.54 10.44
CA ASP A 13 2.17 12.39 10.47
C ASP A 13 2.42 12.78 11.93
N TRP A 14 3.55 12.38 12.47
CA TRP A 14 3.92 12.62 13.87
C TRP A 14 4.93 13.76 14.04
N ARG A 15 5.25 14.50 13.01
CA ARG A 15 6.30 15.55 13.09
C ARG A 15 5.96 16.64 14.10
N SER A 16 4.67 16.89 14.35
CA SER A 16 4.22 17.87 15.34
C SER A 16 4.12 17.33 16.75
N GLY A 17 4.42 16.05 16.97
CA GLY A 17 4.25 15.36 18.25
C GLY A 17 2.86 14.77 18.45
N LYS A 18 1.97 14.95 17.48
CA LYS A 18 0.62 14.37 17.47
C LYS A 18 0.38 13.69 16.13
N ALA A 19 -0.48 12.67 16.12
CA ALA A 19 -0.86 12.00 14.90
C ALA A 19 -1.80 12.91 14.09
N ILE A 20 -1.31 13.40 12.95
CA ILE A 20 -2.11 14.19 12.01
C ILE A 20 -2.41 13.30 10.81
N SER A 21 -3.69 12.97 10.61
CA SER A 21 -4.11 12.16 9.47
C SER A 21 -3.74 12.85 8.16
N THR A 22 -2.98 12.15 7.31
CA THR A 22 -2.47 12.72 6.07
C THR A 22 -2.90 11.83 4.90
N ARG A 23 -3.48 12.43 3.89
CA ARG A 23 -3.96 11.75 2.69
C ARG A 23 -2.82 11.62 1.70
N ILE A 24 -2.54 10.38 1.28
CA ILE A 24 -1.51 10.07 0.29
C ILE A 24 -2.21 9.61 -0.98
N SER A 25 -1.91 10.24 -2.09
CA SER A 25 -2.49 9.90 -3.40
C SER A 25 -1.48 10.03 -4.50
N ARG A 26 -1.82 9.54 -5.70
CA ARG A 26 -0.98 9.73 -6.87
C ARG A 26 -0.99 11.21 -7.28
N ALA A 27 0.17 11.69 -7.67
CA ALA A 27 0.32 13.08 -8.08
C ALA A 27 -0.50 13.43 -9.33
N ASP A 28 -0.77 12.43 -10.17
CA ASP A 28 -1.57 12.63 -11.40
C ASP A 28 -3.08 12.60 -11.16
N GLY A 29 -3.52 12.35 -9.92
CA GLY A 29 -4.94 12.31 -9.58
C GLY A 29 -5.65 10.99 -9.95
N GLU A 30 -4.95 10.05 -10.55
CA GLU A 30 -5.54 8.77 -10.93
C GLU A 30 -5.58 7.80 -9.74
N PRO A 31 -6.51 6.82 -9.75
CA PRO A 31 -6.52 5.79 -8.71
C PRO A 31 -5.23 4.97 -8.73
N MET A 32 -4.83 4.48 -7.56
CA MET A 32 -3.70 3.59 -7.44
C MET A 32 -4.17 2.14 -7.36
N GLY A 33 -3.32 1.22 -7.81
CA GLY A 33 -3.51 -0.20 -7.63
C GLY A 33 -2.54 -0.72 -6.58
N ILE A 34 -3.07 -1.12 -5.43
CA ILE A 34 -2.26 -1.64 -4.33
C ILE A 34 -2.15 -3.15 -4.48
N ALA A 35 -0.92 -3.67 -4.44
CA ALA A 35 -0.69 -5.11 -4.52
C ALA A 35 -1.26 -5.80 -3.28
N GLY A 36 -2.00 -6.85 -3.49
CA GLY A 36 -2.59 -7.61 -2.39
C GLY A 36 -2.62 -9.11 -2.67
N LEU A 37 -2.96 -9.83 -1.64
CA LEU A 37 -3.22 -11.26 -1.69
C LEU A 37 -4.62 -11.49 -1.13
N TRP A 38 -5.32 -12.47 -1.69
CA TRP A 38 -6.63 -12.83 -1.19
C TRP A 38 -6.70 -14.34 -0.97
N SER A 39 -7.63 -14.73 -0.11
CA SER A 39 -7.86 -16.15 0.19
C SER A 39 -9.30 -16.36 0.59
N TRP A 40 -9.69 -17.60 0.68
CA TRP A 40 -11.00 -17.96 1.23
C TRP A 40 -10.81 -19.07 2.26
N TRP A 41 -11.79 -19.14 3.17
CA TRP A 41 -11.80 -20.14 4.21
C TRP A 41 -13.23 -20.65 4.35
N LYS A 42 -13.37 -21.96 4.48
CA LYS A 42 -14.67 -22.59 4.68
C LYS A 42 -14.79 -22.95 6.15
N SER A 43 -15.80 -22.40 6.81
CA SER A 43 -16.05 -22.70 8.23
C SER A 43 -16.53 -24.13 8.41
N PRO A 44 -16.44 -24.70 9.63
CA PRO A 44 -17.01 -26.03 9.94
C PRO A 44 -18.51 -26.09 9.64
N LYS A 45 -19.21 -24.96 9.64
CA LYS A 45 -20.66 -24.87 9.32
C LYS A 45 -20.94 -24.75 7.84
N GLY A 46 -19.91 -24.72 6.99
CA GLY A 46 -20.07 -24.62 5.55
C GLY A 46 -20.08 -23.21 4.99
N ASP A 47 -19.98 -22.16 5.82
CA ASP A 47 -19.90 -20.79 5.36
C ASP A 47 -18.53 -20.53 4.73
N VAL A 48 -18.51 -19.77 3.62
CA VAL A 48 -17.27 -19.39 2.94
C VAL A 48 -16.99 -17.92 3.24
N LEU A 49 -15.80 -17.65 3.80
CA LEU A 49 -15.33 -16.32 4.09
C LEU A 49 -14.19 -15.98 3.14
N HIS A 50 -14.29 -14.82 2.49
CA HIS A 50 -13.23 -14.28 1.65
C HIS A 50 -12.50 -13.19 2.42
N SER A 51 -11.19 -13.15 2.28
CA SER A 51 -10.37 -12.12 2.90
C SER A 51 -9.27 -11.69 1.96
N TYR A 52 -8.76 -10.49 2.18
CA TYR A 52 -7.61 -10.01 1.44
C TYR A 52 -6.73 -9.14 2.35
N THR A 53 -5.50 -8.97 1.94
CA THR A 53 -4.54 -8.12 2.64
C THR A 53 -3.77 -7.27 1.66
N MET A 54 -3.43 -6.07 2.06
CA MET A 54 -2.51 -5.21 1.33
C MET A 54 -1.09 -5.60 1.70
N LEU A 55 -0.22 -5.68 0.70
CA LEU A 55 1.19 -5.91 0.94
C LEU A 55 1.87 -4.60 1.29
N THR A 56 2.83 -4.67 2.21
CA THR A 56 3.62 -3.51 2.61
C THR A 56 5.11 -3.80 2.48
N ILE A 57 5.88 -2.74 2.35
CA ILE A 57 7.33 -2.78 2.25
C ILE A 57 7.92 -1.74 3.20
N ASN A 58 9.14 -1.97 3.68
CA ASN A 58 9.83 -0.98 4.50
C ASN A 58 9.98 0.35 3.77
N ALA A 59 9.79 1.45 4.47
CA ALA A 59 9.82 2.80 3.91
C ALA A 59 10.79 3.73 4.66
N ASP A 60 11.73 3.19 5.44
CA ASP A 60 12.68 4.01 6.21
C ASP A 60 13.48 4.94 5.31
N GLU A 61 13.79 4.50 4.10
CA GLU A 61 14.57 5.27 3.13
C GLU A 61 13.71 5.97 2.06
N HIS A 62 12.38 5.84 2.14
CA HIS A 62 11.50 6.50 1.15
C HIS A 62 11.40 7.99 1.46
N PRO A 63 11.73 8.88 0.49
CA PRO A 63 11.78 10.33 0.75
C PRO A 63 10.49 10.93 1.33
N LEU A 64 9.33 10.41 0.94
CA LEU A 64 8.05 10.90 1.44
C LEU A 64 7.57 10.06 2.63
N MET A 65 7.50 8.74 2.48
CA MET A 65 6.81 7.89 3.44
C MET A 65 7.55 7.73 4.76
N LYS A 66 8.86 8.00 4.80
CA LYS A 66 9.62 7.97 6.05
C LYS A 66 9.13 8.99 7.10
N GLN A 67 8.31 9.97 6.70
CA GLN A 67 7.79 11.01 7.58
C GLN A 67 6.61 10.54 8.41
N PHE A 68 6.05 9.38 8.10
CA PHE A 68 4.83 8.90 8.73
C PHE A 68 5.14 7.82 9.76
N HIS A 69 4.13 7.49 10.58
CA HIS A 69 4.28 6.65 11.77
C HIS A 69 5.13 7.31 12.87
N LYS A 70 5.10 6.73 14.06
CA LYS A 70 5.88 7.25 15.18
C LYS A 70 7.38 7.15 14.88
N PRO A 71 8.19 8.10 15.34
CA PRO A 71 9.64 8.08 15.09
C PRO A 71 10.34 6.79 15.54
N THR A 72 9.80 6.11 16.56
CA THR A 72 10.38 4.87 17.07
C THR A 72 9.92 3.62 16.33
N ASP A 73 8.90 3.74 15.46
CA ASP A 73 8.34 2.60 14.74
C ASP A 73 9.05 2.41 13.40
N GLU A 74 9.07 1.16 12.93
CA GLU A 74 9.50 0.87 11.56
C GLU A 74 8.57 1.58 10.59
N LYS A 75 9.13 2.26 9.60
CA LYS A 75 8.34 2.90 8.56
C LYS A 75 7.96 1.87 7.51
N ARG A 76 6.67 1.82 7.20
CA ARG A 76 6.12 0.90 6.20
C ARG A 76 5.26 1.70 5.22
N MET A 77 5.14 1.19 3.99
CA MET A 77 4.23 1.74 2.99
C MET A 77 3.58 0.60 2.21
N VAL A 78 2.39 0.85 1.69
CA VAL A 78 1.73 -0.12 0.82
C VAL A 78 2.50 -0.25 -0.48
N VAL A 79 2.43 -1.43 -1.11
CA VAL A 79 3.06 -1.67 -2.40
C VAL A 79 2.11 -1.18 -3.49
N ILE A 80 2.45 -0.04 -4.10
CA ILE A 80 1.68 0.54 -5.20
C ILE A 80 2.28 0.05 -6.50
N LEU A 81 1.46 -0.59 -7.33
CA LEU A 81 1.90 -1.12 -8.61
C LEU A 81 1.90 -0.03 -9.68
N HIS A 82 2.85 -0.10 -10.61
CA HIS A 82 2.75 0.65 -11.86
C HIS A 82 1.63 0.05 -12.71
N GLU A 83 0.88 0.88 -13.42
CA GLU A 83 -0.24 0.40 -14.25
C GLU A 83 0.21 -0.64 -15.28
N SER A 84 1.38 -0.47 -15.82
CA SER A 84 1.95 -1.43 -16.79
C SER A 84 2.22 -2.81 -16.19
N SER A 85 2.17 -2.95 -14.86
CA SER A 85 2.43 -4.20 -14.16
C SER A 85 1.16 -4.89 -13.68
N TYR A 86 -0.02 -4.32 -13.88
CA TYR A 86 -1.25 -4.87 -13.29
C TYR A 86 -1.52 -6.31 -13.75
N ASP A 87 -1.50 -6.55 -15.05
CA ASP A 87 -1.76 -7.90 -15.58
C ASP A 87 -0.70 -8.89 -15.14
N ASP A 88 0.56 -8.48 -15.14
CA ASP A 88 1.67 -9.32 -14.72
C ASP A 88 1.58 -9.68 -13.24
N TRP A 89 1.17 -8.73 -12.40
CA TRP A 89 0.97 -9.00 -10.97
C TRP A 89 -0.14 -10.03 -10.76
N LEU A 90 -1.27 -9.88 -11.46
CA LEU A 90 -2.38 -10.83 -11.34
C LEU A 90 -1.98 -12.24 -11.78
N ALA A 91 -1.04 -12.36 -12.70
CA ALA A 91 -0.50 -13.62 -13.18
C ALA A 91 0.77 -14.07 -12.45
N ALA A 92 1.21 -13.33 -11.43
CA ALA A 92 2.46 -13.60 -10.74
C ALA A 92 2.43 -14.94 -10.00
N THR A 93 3.60 -15.55 -9.90
CA THR A 93 3.82 -16.83 -9.22
C THR A 93 4.68 -16.61 -7.98
N PRO A 94 4.76 -17.59 -7.05
CA PRO A 94 5.69 -17.49 -5.93
C PRO A 94 7.14 -17.24 -6.34
N THR A 95 7.50 -17.64 -7.57
CA THR A 95 8.87 -17.47 -8.07
C THR A 95 9.19 -16.02 -8.45
N ASN A 96 8.22 -15.30 -9.05
CA ASN A 96 8.49 -13.96 -9.60
C ASN A 96 7.78 -12.82 -8.88
N ARG A 97 6.94 -13.11 -7.87
CA ARG A 97 6.14 -12.06 -7.22
C ARG A 97 6.99 -10.98 -6.54
N MET A 98 8.18 -11.34 -6.06
CA MET A 98 9.02 -10.39 -5.34
C MET A 98 9.55 -9.25 -6.22
N SER A 99 9.59 -9.45 -7.53
CA SER A 99 10.03 -8.39 -8.44
C SER A 99 9.07 -7.20 -8.48
N PHE A 100 7.81 -7.40 -8.04
CA PHE A 100 6.80 -6.33 -7.97
C PHE A 100 6.83 -5.59 -6.64
N ILE A 101 7.50 -6.13 -5.63
CA ILE A 101 7.49 -5.57 -4.26
C ILE A 101 8.56 -4.49 -4.20
N GLN A 102 8.19 -3.29 -4.63
CA GLN A 102 9.09 -2.15 -4.74
C GLN A 102 8.42 -0.90 -4.19
N GLN A 103 9.22 0.05 -3.74
CA GLN A 103 8.72 1.35 -3.34
C GLN A 103 8.23 2.12 -4.57
N TYR A 104 7.05 2.74 -4.44
CA TYR A 104 6.55 3.65 -5.48
C TYR A 104 7.34 4.96 -5.42
N PRO A 105 7.71 5.56 -6.56
CA PRO A 105 8.52 6.78 -6.55
C PRO A 105 7.86 7.92 -5.79
N ALA A 106 8.61 8.55 -4.90
CA ALA A 106 8.09 9.64 -4.08
C ALA A 106 7.59 10.82 -4.91
N ASN A 107 8.22 11.11 -6.05
CA ASN A 107 7.81 12.21 -6.92
C ASN A 107 6.50 11.96 -7.66
N LYS A 108 5.96 10.74 -7.57
CA LYS A 108 4.66 10.39 -8.16
C LYS A 108 3.54 10.35 -7.11
N LEU A 109 3.85 10.71 -5.89
CA LEU A 109 2.89 10.76 -4.78
C LEU A 109 2.79 12.18 -4.25
N VAL A 110 1.62 12.50 -3.69
CA VAL A 110 1.41 13.75 -2.95
C VAL A 110 0.78 13.43 -1.61
N ALA A 111 1.20 14.19 -0.60
CA ALA A 111 0.68 14.07 0.75
C ALA A 111 -0.04 15.37 1.12
N LYS A 112 -1.26 15.24 1.64
CA LYS A 112 -2.05 16.40 2.04
C LYS A 112 -2.60 16.18 3.43
N SER A 113 -2.26 17.07 4.35
CA SER A 113 -2.83 17.08 5.68
C SER A 113 -4.34 17.27 5.61
N LYS A 114 -5.06 16.61 6.51
CA LYS A 114 -6.50 16.72 6.59
C LYS A 114 -6.96 18.11 7.07
N ASN A 115 -6.08 18.85 7.67
CA ASN A 115 -6.36 20.21 8.19
C ASN A 115 -6.09 21.28 7.15
#